data_83b89026b92f498ec7fc57d66f8a27d1
#
_entry.id   83b89026b92f498ec7fc57d66f8a27d1
#
_cell.length_a   1.000
_cell.length_b   1.000
_cell.length_c   1.000
_cell.angle_alpha   90.00
_cell.angle_beta   90.00
_cell.angle_gamma   90.00
#
_symmetry.space_group_name_H-M   'P 1'
#
loop_
_entity.id
_entity.type
_entity.pdbx_description
1 polymer ?
#
loop_
_entity_poly.entity_id
_entity_poly.type
_entity_poly.pdbx_seq_one_letter_code
_entity_poly.pdbx_strand_id
1 'polypeptide(L)'
;ARPGAAQGDAPVETLLARAESAVAQAEATQDPEAREALLDEAIAAYSAILEKGVANASIHRNLGTVSMLKGDVGRAVASLRRADRLDPLDPRVADSLAAARAMVRSEVERGARARATDALFFWRGLIPRTALAWAALGGWIALWIGLTLRVSRRGPASALTGVGLVVCLLAGGSLAAERAVVVLSPAAV
;
A
#
# COMPACT_ATOMS: atom_id res chain seq x y z
N ALA A 1 32.93 4.18 -5.76
CA ALA A 1 33.38 3.02 -4.97
C ALA A 1 32.14 2.21 -4.58
N ARG A 2 32.07 0.94 -4.95
CA ARG A 2 30.97 0.03 -4.56
C ARG A 2 31.12 -0.33 -3.08
N PRO A 3 30.13 -0.08 -2.21
CA PRO A 3 30.24 -0.41 -0.78
C PRO A 3 30.16 -1.91 -0.47
N GLY A 4 30.15 -2.79 -1.46
CA GLY A 4 29.97 -4.23 -1.29
C GLY A 4 31.24 -5.07 -1.14
N ALA A 5 32.44 -4.52 -1.32
CA ALA A 5 33.66 -5.33 -1.40
C ALA A 5 34.25 -5.76 -0.05
N ALA A 6 33.89 -5.13 1.06
CA ALA A 6 34.43 -5.45 2.39
C ALA A 6 33.64 -6.48 3.19
N GLN A 7 32.47 -6.89 2.73
CA GLN A 7 31.58 -7.82 3.46
C GLN A 7 31.86 -9.31 3.17
N GLY A 8 32.60 -9.62 2.08
CA GLY A 8 32.88 -10.99 1.67
C GLY A 8 33.77 -11.81 2.62
N ASP A 9 34.64 -11.18 3.39
CA ASP A 9 35.64 -11.87 4.22
C ASP A 9 35.24 -12.03 5.71
N ALA A 10 34.17 -11.38 6.16
CA ALA A 10 33.73 -11.48 7.54
C ALA A 10 33.27 -12.89 7.91
N PRO A 11 33.64 -13.44 9.08
CA PRO A 11 33.12 -14.75 9.54
C PRO A 11 31.58 -14.75 9.64
N VAL A 12 30.97 -15.92 9.52
CA VAL A 12 29.51 -16.09 9.56
C VAL A 12 28.91 -15.56 10.86
N GLU A 13 29.60 -15.77 11.97
CA GLU A 13 29.19 -15.32 13.31
C GLU A 13 29.10 -13.80 13.39
N THR A 14 30.05 -13.08 12.79
CA THR A 14 30.02 -11.62 12.76
C THR A 14 28.94 -11.07 11.85
N LEU A 15 28.66 -11.73 10.72
CA LEU A 15 27.56 -11.37 9.84
C LEU A 15 26.21 -11.62 10.51
N LEU A 16 26.08 -12.72 11.26
CA LEU A 16 24.87 -13.02 12.02
C LEU A 16 24.62 -11.99 13.12
N ALA A 17 25.63 -11.71 13.94
CA ALA A 17 25.53 -10.71 15.00
C ALA A 17 25.22 -9.31 14.44
N ARG A 18 25.80 -8.95 13.29
CA ARG A 18 25.49 -7.71 12.58
C ARG A 18 24.04 -7.65 12.11
N ALA A 19 23.54 -8.72 11.50
CA ALA A 19 22.15 -8.79 11.04
C ALA A 19 21.18 -8.66 12.22
N GLU A 20 21.40 -9.39 13.31
CA GLU A 20 20.57 -9.35 14.51
C GLU A 20 20.59 -7.97 15.18
N SER A 21 21.77 -7.34 15.30
CA SER A 21 21.89 -6.00 15.86
C SER A 21 21.19 -4.94 15.00
N ALA A 22 21.29 -5.04 13.67
CA ALA A 22 20.61 -4.15 12.76
C ALA A 22 19.08 -4.26 12.85
N VAL A 23 18.55 -5.48 12.99
CA VAL A 23 17.12 -5.70 13.23
C VAL A 23 16.67 -5.08 14.55
N ALA A 24 17.41 -5.33 15.64
CA ALA A 24 17.06 -4.78 16.94
C ALA A 24 17.07 -3.24 16.95
N GLN A 25 18.03 -2.61 16.25
CA GLN A 25 18.09 -1.17 16.10
C GLN A 25 16.94 -0.64 15.21
N ALA A 26 16.59 -1.37 14.14
CA ALA A 26 15.45 -1.00 13.29
C ALA A 26 14.11 -1.06 14.02
N GLU A 27 13.97 -1.96 15.00
CA GLU A 27 12.77 -2.04 15.85
C GLU A 27 12.74 -0.92 16.90
N ALA A 28 13.90 -0.46 17.35
CA ALA A 28 14.02 0.58 18.39
C ALA A 28 13.93 2.01 17.82
N THR A 29 14.23 2.22 16.52
CA THR A 29 14.25 3.55 15.92
C THR A 29 12.86 4.02 15.49
N GLN A 30 12.60 5.31 15.71
CA GLN A 30 11.38 5.99 15.26
C GLN A 30 11.55 6.66 13.88
N ASP A 31 12.79 6.82 13.43
CA ASP A 31 13.11 7.44 12.15
C ASP A 31 12.89 6.43 11.01
N PRO A 32 11.98 6.68 10.06
CA PRO A 32 11.68 5.76 8.98
C PRO A 32 12.85 5.55 8.02
N GLU A 33 13.66 6.59 7.75
CA GLU A 33 14.82 6.48 6.85
C GLU A 33 15.94 5.64 7.50
N ALA A 34 16.22 5.89 8.77
CA ALA A 34 17.18 5.10 9.55
C ALA A 34 16.71 3.65 9.68
N ARG A 35 15.42 3.41 9.90
CA ARG A 35 14.84 2.07 9.96
C ARG A 35 15.01 1.31 8.65
N GLU A 36 14.72 1.95 7.52
CA GLU A 36 14.89 1.31 6.20
C GLU A 36 16.35 0.96 5.93
N ALA A 37 17.29 1.84 6.23
CA ALA A 37 18.71 1.58 6.07
C ALA A 37 19.19 0.40 6.94
N LEU A 38 18.74 0.29 8.19
CA LEU A 38 19.05 -0.81 9.09
C LEU A 38 18.47 -2.15 8.61
N LEU A 39 17.26 -2.14 8.07
CA LEU A 39 16.66 -3.34 7.47
C LEU A 39 17.42 -3.78 6.21
N ASP A 40 17.90 -2.84 5.39
CA ASP A 40 18.75 -3.15 4.25
C ASP A 40 20.09 -3.74 4.68
N GLU A 41 20.70 -3.22 5.74
CA GLU A 41 21.91 -3.77 6.32
C GLU A 41 21.69 -5.21 6.80
N ALA A 42 20.60 -5.50 7.50
CA ALA A 42 20.26 -6.84 7.95
C ALA A 42 20.05 -7.80 6.76
N ILE A 43 19.32 -7.37 5.73
CA ILE A 43 19.12 -8.17 4.50
C ILE A 43 20.45 -8.48 3.81
N ALA A 44 21.34 -7.50 3.71
CA ALA A 44 22.67 -7.67 3.11
C ALA A 44 23.53 -8.68 3.91
N ALA A 45 23.51 -8.58 5.25
CA ALA A 45 24.25 -9.50 6.10
C ALA A 45 23.74 -10.94 6.02
N TYR A 46 22.41 -11.17 6.08
CA TYR A 46 21.84 -12.51 5.86
C TYR A 46 22.11 -13.05 4.46
N SER A 47 22.08 -12.21 3.43
CA SER A 47 22.38 -12.61 2.06
C SER A 47 23.85 -13.04 1.93
N ALA A 48 24.79 -12.32 2.55
CA ALA A 48 26.22 -12.67 2.58
C ALA A 48 26.47 -14.02 3.28
N ILE A 49 25.70 -14.33 4.33
CA ILE A 49 25.76 -15.68 4.97
C ILE A 49 25.34 -16.78 3.99
N LEU A 50 24.28 -16.55 3.24
CA LEU A 50 23.81 -17.50 2.22
C LEU A 50 24.82 -17.67 1.07
N GLU A 51 25.50 -16.59 0.64
CA GLU A 51 26.57 -16.62 -0.37
C GLU A 51 27.79 -17.44 0.08
N LYS A 52 28.05 -17.49 1.40
CA LYS A 52 29.08 -18.37 1.98
C LYS A 52 28.65 -19.86 2.03
N GLY A 53 27.48 -20.20 1.54
CA GLY A 53 26.96 -21.55 1.50
C GLY A 53 26.30 -22.01 2.81
N VAL A 54 26.16 -21.15 3.80
CA VAL A 54 25.44 -21.47 5.06
C VAL A 54 23.95 -21.22 4.86
N ALA A 55 23.27 -22.20 4.27
CA ALA A 55 21.84 -22.16 3.97
C ALA A 55 21.07 -23.10 4.90
N ASN A 56 20.54 -22.57 6.00
CA ASN A 56 19.66 -23.31 6.91
C ASN A 56 18.28 -22.63 7.03
N ALA A 57 17.31 -23.34 7.61
CA ALA A 57 15.95 -22.86 7.75
C ALA A 57 15.87 -21.54 8.56
N SER A 58 16.69 -21.42 9.61
CA SER A 58 16.71 -20.22 10.46
C SER A 58 17.18 -18.98 9.71
N ILE A 59 18.25 -19.06 8.91
CA ILE A 59 18.74 -17.93 8.12
C ILE A 59 17.70 -17.50 7.07
N HIS A 60 17.11 -18.46 6.36
CA HIS A 60 16.06 -18.15 5.40
C HIS A 60 14.79 -17.58 6.05
N ARG A 61 14.41 -18.07 7.25
CA ARG A 61 13.29 -17.51 8.01
C ARG A 61 13.59 -16.07 8.45
N ASN A 62 14.76 -15.82 9.02
CA ASN A 62 15.16 -14.49 9.48
C ASN A 62 15.20 -13.50 8.31
N LEU A 63 15.80 -13.89 7.17
CA LEU A 63 15.78 -13.08 5.95
C LEU A 63 14.35 -12.79 5.47
N GLY A 64 13.46 -13.78 5.54
CA GLY A 64 12.05 -13.60 5.20
C GLY A 64 11.34 -12.63 6.15
N THR A 65 11.58 -12.73 7.45
CA THR A 65 11.01 -11.83 8.46
C THR A 65 11.47 -10.39 8.27
N VAL A 66 12.77 -10.16 8.05
CA VAL A 66 13.30 -8.81 7.78
C VAL A 66 12.73 -8.25 6.49
N SER A 67 12.59 -9.08 5.45
CA SER A 67 11.95 -8.66 4.18
C SER A 67 10.48 -8.27 4.38
N MET A 68 9.74 -8.94 5.29
CA MET A 68 8.38 -8.53 5.68
C MET A 68 8.37 -7.18 6.38
N LEU A 69 9.29 -6.95 7.32
CA LEU A 69 9.41 -5.67 8.03
C LEU A 69 9.73 -4.51 7.09
N LYS A 70 10.50 -4.77 6.03
CA LYS A 70 10.78 -3.80 4.96
C LYS A 70 9.60 -3.60 3.99
N GLY A 71 8.64 -4.53 3.96
CA GLY A 71 7.54 -4.51 2.99
C GLY A 71 7.87 -5.20 1.65
N ASP A 72 9.05 -5.83 1.51
CA ASP A 72 9.41 -6.65 0.33
C ASP A 72 8.77 -8.03 0.44
N VAL A 73 7.46 -8.07 0.19
CA VAL A 73 6.64 -9.27 0.37
C VAL A 73 7.06 -10.39 -0.60
N GLY A 74 7.55 -10.03 -1.78
CA GLY A 74 8.04 -10.99 -2.77
C GLY A 74 9.25 -11.78 -2.27
N ARG A 75 10.26 -11.08 -1.77
CA ARG A 75 11.45 -11.67 -1.16
C ARG A 75 11.11 -12.44 0.11
N ALA A 76 10.23 -11.91 0.95
CA ALA A 76 9.76 -12.56 2.16
C ALA A 76 9.18 -13.96 1.86
N VAL A 77 8.21 -14.05 0.95
CA VAL A 77 7.59 -15.33 0.56
C VAL A 77 8.61 -16.29 -0.04
N ALA A 78 9.53 -15.78 -0.88
CA ALA A 78 10.56 -16.62 -1.51
C ALA A 78 11.51 -17.22 -0.46
N SER A 79 11.96 -16.42 0.50
CA SER A 79 12.86 -16.86 1.58
C SER A 79 12.15 -17.83 2.54
N LEU A 80 10.92 -17.52 2.97
CA LEU A 80 10.14 -18.38 3.85
C LEU A 80 9.78 -19.73 3.22
N ARG A 81 9.52 -19.78 1.91
CA ARG A 81 9.34 -21.04 1.20
C ARG A 81 10.63 -21.88 1.14
N ARG A 82 11.81 -21.25 1.13
CA ARG A 82 13.08 -21.96 1.25
C ARG A 82 13.27 -22.51 2.64
N ALA A 83 12.94 -21.70 3.68
CA ALA A 83 12.97 -22.16 5.06
C ALA A 83 12.04 -23.37 5.28
N ASP A 84 10.82 -23.32 4.79
CA ASP A 84 9.81 -24.38 4.86
C ASP A 84 10.27 -25.69 4.19
N ARG A 85 11.00 -25.60 3.07
CA ARG A 85 11.59 -26.80 2.44
C ARG A 85 12.76 -27.40 3.21
N LEU A 86 13.49 -26.60 3.99
CA LEU A 86 14.63 -27.05 4.80
C LEU A 86 14.19 -27.60 6.15
N ASP A 87 13.14 -27.07 6.73
CA ASP A 87 12.52 -27.55 7.97
C ASP A 87 10.99 -27.39 7.90
N PRO A 88 10.28 -28.40 7.35
CA PRO A 88 8.83 -28.37 7.19
C PRO A 88 8.05 -28.47 8.50
N LEU A 89 8.72 -28.87 9.59
CA LEU A 89 8.08 -29.09 10.89
C LEU A 89 8.26 -27.90 11.86
N ASP A 90 9.04 -26.87 11.51
CA ASP A 90 9.18 -25.68 12.36
C ASP A 90 7.89 -24.82 12.29
N PRO A 91 7.10 -24.76 13.37
CA PRO A 91 5.86 -23.98 13.39
C PRO A 91 6.10 -22.48 13.15
N ARG A 92 7.27 -21.97 13.56
CA ARG A 92 7.64 -20.56 13.37
C ARG A 92 7.81 -20.20 11.89
N VAL A 93 8.28 -21.14 11.07
CA VAL A 93 8.36 -20.96 9.61
C VAL A 93 6.97 -20.96 9.01
N ALA A 94 6.12 -21.90 9.42
CA ALA A 94 4.74 -22.00 8.96
C ALA A 94 3.93 -20.71 9.26
N ASP A 95 4.04 -20.20 10.49
CA ASP A 95 3.38 -18.97 10.93
C ASP A 95 3.88 -17.75 10.15
N SER A 96 5.19 -17.61 9.99
CA SER A 96 5.78 -16.52 9.21
C SER A 96 5.35 -16.57 7.74
N LEU A 97 5.26 -17.75 7.14
CA LEU A 97 4.81 -17.93 5.78
C LEU A 97 3.31 -17.62 5.60
N ALA A 98 2.50 -17.98 6.60
CA ALA A 98 1.08 -17.62 6.63
C ALA A 98 0.89 -16.10 6.73
N ALA A 99 1.65 -15.42 7.58
CA ALA A 99 1.66 -13.96 7.71
C ALA A 99 2.07 -13.28 6.39
N ALA A 100 3.16 -13.73 5.76
CA ALA A 100 3.61 -13.20 4.47
C ALA A 100 2.56 -13.36 3.37
N ARG A 101 1.88 -14.51 3.31
CA ARG A 101 0.78 -14.76 2.36
C ARG A 101 -0.43 -13.86 2.62
N ALA A 102 -0.74 -13.56 3.88
CA ALA A 102 -1.80 -12.62 4.22
C ALA A 102 -1.48 -11.20 3.75
N MET A 103 -0.22 -10.76 3.86
CA MET A 103 0.24 -9.48 3.32
C MET A 103 0.08 -9.40 1.79
N VAL A 104 0.46 -10.45 1.04
CA VAL A 104 0.25 -10.52 -0.41
C VAL A 104 -1.23 -10.35 -0.76
N ARG A 105 -2.11 -11.07 -0.06
CA ARG A 105 -3.56 -11.01 -0.31
C ARG A 105 -4.10 -9.61 -0.09
N SER A 106 -3.72 -8.97 1.02
CA SER A 106 -4.16 -7.61 1.34
C SER A 106 -3.66 -6.57 0.34
N GLU A 107 -2.46 -6.75 -0.19
CA GLU A 107 -1.88 -5.86 -1.20
C GLU A 107 -2.57 -6.01 -2.56
N VAL A 108 -2.83 -7.26 -2.99
CA VAL A 108 -3.59 -7.55 -4.22
C VAL A 108 -5.00 -6.98 -4.15
N GLU A 109 -5.70 -7.15 -3.01
CA GLU A 109 -7.04 -6.59 -2.82
C GLU A 109 -7.04 -5.06 -2.83
N ARG A 110 -6.04 -4.41 -2.20
CA ARG A 110 -5.88 -2.94 -2.26
C ARG A 110 -5.61 -2.47 -3.69
N GLY A 111 -4.72 -3.13 -4.40
CA GLY A 111 -4.42 -2.81 -5.80
C GLY A 111 -5.60 -3.05 -6.75
N ALA A 112 -6.44 -4.03 -6.50
CA ALA A 112 -7.66 -4.27 -7.27
C ALA A 112 -8.71 -3.19 -7.01
N ARG A 113 -8.93 -2.80 -5.75
CA ARG A 113 -9.83 -1.71 -5.37
C ARG A 113 -9.38 -0.37 -5.94
N ALA A 114 -8.08 -0.05 -5.85
CA ALA A 114 -7.52 1.17 -6.43
C ALA A 114 -7.76 1.22 -7.95
N ARG A 115 -7.49 0.15 -8.68
CA ARG A 115 -7.76 0.07 -10.13
C ARG A 115 -9.24 0.18 -10.47
N ALA A 116 -10.13 -0.39 -9.67
CA ALA A 116 -11.57 -0.27 -9.86
C ALA A 116 -12.04 1.17 -9.63
N THR A 117 -11.53 1.85 -8.61
CA THR A 117 -11.85 3.26 -8.36
C THR A 117 -11.28 4.17 -9.46
N ASP A 118 -10.05 3.91 -9.92
CA ASP A 118 -9.44 4.66 -11.02
C ASP A 118 -10.22 4.46 -12.34
N ALA A 119 -10.68 3.24 -12.62
CA ALA A 119 -11.52 2.95 -13.79
C ALA A 119 -12.89 3.63 -13.71
N LEU A 120 -13.50 3.69 -12.53
CA LEU A 120 -14.78 4.37 -12.32
C LEU A 120 -14.65 5.90 -12.37
N PHE A 121 -13.50 6.44 -11.98
CA PHE A 121 -13.26 7.88 -11.87
C PHE A 121 -12.19 8.40 -12.86
N PHE A 122 -11.95 7.68 -13.99
CA PHE A 122 -10.94 8.06 -14.98
C PHE A 122 -11.09 9.51 -15.48
N TRP A 123 -12.33 10.04 -15.50
CA TRP A 123 -12.66 11.40 -15.92
C TRP A 123 -12.22 12.49 -14.91
N ARG A 124 -11.90 12.12 -13.64
CA ARG A 124 -11.43 13.09 -12.62
C ARG A 124 -10.10 13.74 -12.97
N GLY A 125 -9.22 13.01 -13.70
CA GLY A 125 -7.96 13.57 -14.20
C GLY A 125 -8.11 14.49 -15.41
N LEU A 126 -9.24 14.39 -16.13
CA LEU A 126 -9.52 15.14 -17.35
C LEU A 126 -10.24 16.47 -17.08
N ILE A 127 -10.95 16.60 -15.97
CA ILE A 127 -11.78 17.78 -15.66
C ILE A 127 -11.15 18.57 -14.50
N PRO A 128 -10.78 19.83 -14.73
CA PRO A 128 -10.25 20.68 -13.66
C PRO A 128 -11.27 20.86 -12.55
N ARG A 129 -10.80 20.92 -11.30
CA ARG A 129 -11.66 21.05 -10.10
C ARG A 129 -12.61 22.24 -10.15
N THR A 130 -12.18 23.32 -10.78
CA THR A 130 -12.99 24.51 -11.00
C THR A 130 -14.20 24.22 -11.90
N ALA A 131 -14.03 23.42 -12.97
CA ALA A 131 -15.12 23.03 -13.86
C ALA A 131 -16.15 22.14 -13.15
N LEU A 132 -15.70 21.23 -12.27
CA LEU A 132 -16.57 20.42 -11.41
C LEU A 132 -17.41 21.28 -10.46
N ALA A 133 -16.81 22.32 -9.87
CA ALA A 133 -17.51 23.26 -9.00
C ALA A 133 -18.58 24.06 -9.77
N TRP A 134 -18.25 24.55 -10.96
CA TRP A 134 -19.22 25.24 -11.84
C TRP A 134 -20.34 24.32 -12.33
N ALA A 135 -20.02 23.06 -12.65
CA ALA A 135 -21.03 22.08 -13.02
C ALA A 135 -21.98 21.77 -11.85
N ALA A 136 -21.45 21.63 -10.63
CA ALA A 136 -22.26 21.43 -9.44
C ALA A 136 -23.19 22.64 -9.16
N LEU A 137 -22.68 23.86 -9.28
CA LEU A 137 -23.46 25.07 -9.12
C LEU A 137 -24.56 25.20 -10.20
N GLY A 138 -24.19 24.96 -11.46
CA GLY A 138 -25.15 24.95 -12.57
C GLY A 138 -26.24 23.90 -12.39
N GLY A 139 -25.89 22.68 -11.99
CA GLY A 139 -26.84 21.62 -11.66
C GLY A 139 -27.77 21.97 -10.51
N TRP A 140 -27.25 22.64 -9.47
CA TRP A 140 -28.04 23.14 -8.36
C TRP A 140 -29.05 24.19 -8.81
N ILE A 141 -28.64 25.18 -9.60
CA ILE A 141 -29.51 26.19 -10.16
C ILE A 141 -30.60 25.58 -11.05
N ALA A 142 -30.22 24.65 -11.95
CA ALA A 142 -31.14 23.96 -12.81
C ALA A 142 -32.19 23.13 -12.02
N LEU A 143 -31.76 22.49 -10.92
CA LEU A 143 -32.66 21.78 -10.00
C LEU A 143 -33.73 22.70 -9.44
N TRP A 144 -33.34 23.87 -8.93
CA TRP A 144 -34.28 24.82 -8.34
C TRP A 144 -35.22 25.44 -9.38
N ILE A 145 -34.72 25.77 -10.58
CA ILE A 145 -35.54 26.25 -11.69
C ILE A 145 -36.55 25.14 -12.11
N GLY A 146 -36.09 23.90 -12.25
CA GLY A 146 -36.96 22.79 -12.59
C GLY A 146 -38.04 22.52 -11.52
N LEU A 147 -37.69 22.66 -10.24
CA LEU A 147 -38.62 22.48 -9.12
C LEU A 147 -39.69 23.59 -9.10
N THR A 148 -39.28 24.86 -9.30
CA THR A 148 -40.21 25.99 -9.37
C THR A 148 -41.16 25.90 -10.56
N LEU A 149 -40.67 25.51 -11.75
CA LEU A 149 -41.49 25.27 -12.93
C LEU A 149 -42.48 24.10 -12.75
N ARG A 150 -42.05 23.04 -12.05
CA ARG A 150 -42.90 21.89 -11.69
C ARG A 150 -44.04 22.27 -10.76
N VAL A 151 -43.74 23.08 -9.74
CA VAL A 151 -44.76 23.61 -8.80
C VAL A 151 -45.74 24.51 -9.52
N SER A 152 -45.27 25.28 -10.52
CA SER A 152 -46.13 26.17 -11.33
C SER A 152 -46.98 25.45 -12.40
N ARG A 153 -46.93 24.11 -12.48
CA ARG A 153 -47.74 23.23 -13.37
C ARG A 153 -47.63 23.56 -14.87
N ARG A 154 -46.57 24.22 -15.35
CA ARG A 154 -46.43 24.60 -16.76
C ARG A 154 -45.07 24.12 -17.31
N GLY A 155 -45.07 23.10 -18.21
CA GLY A 155 -43.96 22.79 -19.11
C GLY A 155 -43.12 21.53 -18.78
N PRO A 156 -42.08 21.23 -19.57
CA PRO A 156 -41.24 20.03 -19.51
C PRO A 156 -40.27 20.00 -18.29
N ALA A 157 -40.76 20.45 -17.15
CA ALA A 157 -39.99 20.63 -15.92
C ALA A 157 -39.40 19.33 -15.36
N SER A 158 -39.95 18.17 -15.72
CA SER A 158 -39.48 16.87 -15.23
C SER A 158 -38.08 16.50 -15.77
N ALA A 159 -37.77 16.85 -16.99
CA ALA A 159 -36.46 16.57 -17.61
C ALA A 159 -35.36 17.45 -17.00
N LEU A 160 -35.62 18.75 -16.81
CA LEU A 160 -34.67 19.67 -16.17
C LEU A 160 -34.38 19.32 -14.71
N THR A 161 -35.39 18.90 -13.96
CA THR A 161 -35.23 18.43 -12.58
C THR A 161 -34.39 17.15 -12.51
N GLY A 162 -34.63 16.20 -13.42
CA GLY A 162 -33.87 14.96 -13.50
C GLY A 162 -32.38 15.19 -13.84
N VAL A 163 -32.10 16.02 -14.85
CA VAL A 163 -30.73 16.37 -15.25
C VAL A 163 -30.00 17.10 -14.11
N GLY A 164 -30.63 18.06 -13.47
CA GLY A 164 -30.04 18.79 -12.34
C GLY A 164 -29.71 17.88 -11.17
N LEU A 165 -30.57 16.92 -10.83
CA LEU A 165 -30.34 15.93 -9.79
C LEU A 165 -29.12 15.03 -10.11
N VAL A 166 -29.02 14.51 -11.32
CA VAL A 166 -27.91 13.66 -11.76
C VAL A 166 -26.59 14.40 -11.68
N VAL A 167 -26.54 15.64 -12.18
CA VAL A 167 -25.32 16.47 -12.14
C VAL A 167 -24.92 16.78 -10.69
N CYS A 168 -25.86 17.10 -9.81
CA CYS A 168 -25.58 17.33 -8.40
C CYS A 168 -25.05 16.07 -7.69
N LEU A 169 -25.62 14.91 -7.95
CA LEU A 169 -25.16 13.64 -7.36
C LEU A 169 -23.76 13.27 -7.84
N LEU A 170 -23.47 13.41 -9.12
CA LEU A 170 -22.14 13.10 -9.66
C LEU A 170 -21.06 14.07 -9.15
N ALA A 171 -21.34 15.38 -9.17
CA ALA A 171 -20.39 16.39 -8.71
C ALA A 171 -20.22 16.37 -7.17
N GLY A 172 -21.33 16.26 -6.43
CA GLY A 172 -21.31 16.19 -4.96
C GLY A 172 -20.69 14.90 -4.45
N GLY A 173 -20.97 13.76 -5.07
CA GLY A 173 -20.36 12.48 -4.75
C GLY A 173 -18.86 12.47 -4.99
N SER A 174 -18.39 13.14 -6.05
CA SER A 174 -16.95 13.30 -6.32
C SER A 174 -16.23 14.12 -5.24
N LEU A 175 -16.83 15.23 -4.79
CA LEU A 175 -16.27 16.09 -3.74
C LEU A 175 -16.31 15.41 -2.36
N ALA A 176 -17.38 14.66 -2.06
CA ALA A 176 -17.49 13.90 -0.82
C ALA A 176 -16.46 12.76 -0.74
N ALA A 177 -16.21 12.07 -1.85
CA ALA A 177 -15.20 11.01 -1.92
C ALA A 177 -13.79 11.56 -1.66
N GLU A 178 -13.46 12.79 -2.09
CA GLU A 178 -12.17 13.42 -1.77
C GLU A 178 -12.01 13.69 -0.27
N ARG A 179 -13.05 14.17 0.39
CA ARG A 179 -13.02 14.41 1.84
C ARG A 179 -12.94 13.13 2.63
N ALA A 180 -13.63 12.07 2.20
CA ALA A 180 -13.56 10.76 2.84
C ALA A 180 -12.16 10.14 2.74
N VAL A 181 -11.46 10.29 1.60
CA VAL A 181 -10.07 9.82 1.43
C VAL A 181 -9.13 10.58 2.36
N VAL A 182 -9.29 11.90 2.51
CA VAL A 182 -8.44 12.71 3.40
C VAL A 182 -8.70 12.40 4.87
N VAL A 183 -9.94 12.12 5.26
CA VAL A 183 -10.32 11.80 6.66
C VAL A 183 -9.96 10.37 7.03
N LEU A 184 -10.01 9.42 6.08
CA LEU A 184 -9.71 8.00 6.30
C LEU A 184 -8.24 7.63 6.05
N SER A 185 -7.42 8.56 5.55
CA SER A 185 -5.96 8.44 5.58
C SER A 185 -5.50 8.95 6.95
N PRO A 186 -5.22 8.09 7.95
CA PRO A 186 -4.51 8.55 9.13
C PRO A 186 -3.19 9.10 8.61
N ALA A 187 -2.94 10.37 8.91
CA ALA A 187 -1.64 10.97 8.71
C ALA A 187 -0.64 9.99 9.34
N ALA A 188 0.26 9.46 8.51
CA ALA A 188 1.44 8.80 9.02
C ALA A 188 2.22 9.87 9.78
N VAL A 189 2.09 9.82 11.10
CA VAL A 189 2.96 10.49 12.05
C VAL A 189 4.04 9.50 12.43
#